data_a02aa8d3224273c21eca7b1f17da2bff
#
_entry.id   a02aa8d3224273c21eca7b1f17da2bff
#
_cell.length_a   1.000
_cell.length_b   1.000
_cell.length_c   1.000
_cell.angle_alpha   90.00
_cell.angle_beta   90.00
_cell.angle_gamma   90.00
#
_symmetry.space_group_name_H-M   'P 1'
#
loop_
_entity.id
_entity.type
_entity.pdbx_description
1 polymer ?
#
loop_
_entity_poly.entity_id
_entity_poly.type
_entity_poly.pdbx_seq_one_letter_code
_entity_poly.pdbx_strand_id
1 'polypeptide(L)'
;EAPGKTIEVPVGENTLGRMFNVLGDPIDGGEAVPATEPHKSIYRKAPSFDEQNPAVEILETGIKVIDLLEPYPKGGKIGLFGGAGVGKTVLIQELIHNVAMEHGGYSVFTGVGERSREGNDLWREMRESGVGDKTALVFGQMNESPGVRMRVALSGLTMAEHFRDEEHKDVLLFIDNIFRFVQAGSEVSTLLGRMPSAVGYQPTLANEMGELQERITSTKDGSVTSVQAVYVPADDLTDPAPATTFAHLDATTVLSRK
;
A
#
# COMPACT_ATOMS: atom_id res chain seq x y z
N GLU A 1 -19.63 13.43 16.68
CA GLU A 1 -18.72 14.36 17.40
C GLU A 1 -17.31 14.19 16.83
N ALA A 2 -16.61 15.30 16.62
CA ALA A 2 -15.21 15.27 16.22
C ALA A 2 -14.36 15.09 17.50
N PRO A 3 -13.55 14.02 17.61
CA PRO A 3 -12.82 13.71 18.84
C PRO A 3 -11.64 14.67 19.11
N GLY A 4 -11.40 15.65 18.25
CA GLY A 4 -10.30 16.61 18.37
C GLY A 4 -8.92 16.02 18.10
N LYS A 5 -8.85 14.77 17.63
CA LYS A 5 -7.61 14.09 17.24
C LYS A 5 -7.68 13.67 15.77
N THR A 6 -6.53 13.60 15.13
CA THR A 6 -6.39 12.96 13.81
C THR A 6 -6.55 11.45 13.94
N ILE A 7 -6.73 10.76 12.81
CA ILE A 7 -6.71 9.30 12.79
C ILE A 7 -5.29 8.85 13.13
N GLU A 8 -5.16 8.05 14.18
CA GLU A 8 -3.91 7.42 14.62
C GLU A 8 -4.04 5.91 14.53
N VAL A 9 -3.01 5.24 14.11
CA VAL A 9 -2.96 3.78 14.00
C VAL A 9 -1.83 3.21 14.84
N PRO A 10 -1.98 2.00 15.40
CA PRO A 10 -0.87 1.33 16.09
C PRO A 10 0.27 1.06 15.10
N VAL A 11 1.49 1.14 15.58
CA VAL A 11 2.70 0.90 14.80
C VAL A 11 3.66 0.01 15.59
N GLY A 12 4.62 -0.63 14.90
CA GLY A 12 5.63 -1.46 15.50
C GLY A 12 5.31 -2.95 15.45
N GLU A 13 6.11 -3.75 16.13
CA GLU A 13 6.03 -5.22 16.07
C GLU A 13 4.66 -5.79 16.53
N ASN A 14 3.92 -5.06 17.36
CA ASN A 14 2.58 -5.44 17.80
C ASN A 14 1.53 -5.47 16.66
N THR A 15 1.85 -4.93 15.50
CA THR A 15 0.99 -4.98 14.30
C THR A 15 1.23 -6.22 13.45
N LEU A 16 2.37 -6.89 13.62
CA LEU A 16 2.73 -8.05 12.83
C LEU A 16 1.81 -9.25 13.14
N GLY A 17 1.43 -9.95 12.09
CA GLY A 17 0.49 -11.08 12.20
C GLY A 17 -0.98 -10.68 12.39
N ARG A 18 -1.26 -9.38 12.46
CA ARG A 18 -2.57 -8.82 12.78
C ARG A 18 -3.25 -8.22 11.57
N MET A 19 -4.56 -8.07 11.68
CA MET A 19 -5.41 -7.47 10.66
C MET A 19 -6.22 -6.32 11.25
N PHE A 20 -6.09 -5.13 10.65
CA PHE A 20 -6.68 -3.88 11.14
C PHE A 20 -7.60 -3.22 10.12
N ASN A 21 -8.50 -2.38 10.63
CA ASN A 21 -9.26 -1.43 9.83
C ASN A 21 -8.48 -0.08 9.67
N VAL A 22 -9.11 0.90 9.04
CA VAL A 22 -8.51 2.24 8.81
C VAL A 22 -8.14 2.97 10.11
N LEU A 23 -8.85 2.71 11.19
CA LEU A 23 -8.64 3.34 12.50
C LEU A 23 -7.59 2.59 13.36
N GLY A 24 -7.10 1.45 12.86
CA GLY A 24 -6.20 0.61 13.63
C GLY A 24 -6.89 -0.32 14.62
N ASP A 25 -8.22 -0.46 14.52
CA ASP A 25 -8.94 -1.47 15.30
C ASP A 25 -8.73 -2.85 14.68
N PRO A 26 -8.50 -3.90 15.49
CA PRO A 26 -8.33 -5.24 14.97
C PRO A 26 -9.63 -5.79 14.40
N ILE A 27 -9.53 -6.45 13.25
CA ILE A 27 -10.64 -7.14 12.58
C ILE A 27 -10.39 -8.66 12.46
N ASP A 28 -9.36 -9.15 13.10
CA ASP A 28 -8.96 -10.56 13.17
C ASP A 28 -9.55 -11.32 14.36
N GLY A 29 -10.38 -10.66 15.16
CA GLY A 29 -10.94 -11.21 16.39
C GLY A 29 -10.00 -11.18 17.60
N GLY A 30 -8.80 -10.63 17.45
CA GLY A 30 -7.85 -10.44 18.54
C GLY A 30 -8.14 -9.19 19.37
N GLU A 31 -7.39 -9.04 20.46
CA GLU A 31 -7.49 -7.86 21.33
C GLU A 31 -6.92 -6.61 20.64
N ALA A 32 -7.46 -5.45 21.01
CA ALA A 32 -6.94 -4.17 20.53
C ALA A 32 -5.51 -3.97 21.02
N VAL A 33 -4.69 -3.32 20.18
CA VAL A 33 -3.36 -2.90 20.60
C VAL A 33 -3.51 -1.84 21.70
N PRO A 34 -2.89 -2.03 22.89
CA PRO A 34 -3.06 -1.10 23.99
C PRO A 34 -2.66 0.33 23.63
N ALA A 35 -3.37 1.32 24.18
CA ALA A 35 -3.06 2.72 23.96
C ALA A 35 -1.68 3.15 24.53
N THR A 36 -1.06 2.30 25.36
CA THR A 36 0.32 2.48 25.85
C THR A 36 1.37 2.16 24.80
N GLU A 37 1.01 1.39 23.78
CA GLU A 37 1.89 1.08 22.66
C GLU A 37 1.95 2.26 21.67
N PRO A 38 3.01 2.35 20.85
CA PRO A 38 3.17 3.44 19.90
C PRO A 38 2.00 3.54 18.92
N HIS A 39 1.47 4.74 18.75
CA HIS A 39 0.48 5.10 17.72
C HIS A 39 0.99 6.31 16.96
N LYS A 40 0.75 6.36 15.67
CA LYS A 40 1.14 7.48 14.80
C LYS A 40 -0.02 7.95 13.93
N SER A 41 -0.08 9.25 13.71
CA SER A 41 -1.04 9.85 12.77
C SER A 41 -0.81 9.35 11.34
N ILE A 42 -1.87 9.06 10.62
CA ILE A 42 -1.80 8.68 9.21
C ILE A 42 -1.43 9.87 8.31
N TYR A 43 -1.55 11.10 8.82
CA TYR A 43 -1.22 12.34 8.11
C TYR A 43 0.22 12.75 8.44
N ARG A 44 1.16 12.25 7.67
CA ARG A 44 2.59 12.55 7.79
C ARG A 44 3.10 13.20 6.52
N LYS A 45 4.15 13.99 6.66
CA LYS A 45 4.86 14.56 5.51
C LYS A 45 5.81 13.52 4.91
N ALA A 46 6.08 13.67 3.62
CA ALA A 46 7.15 12.92 2.97
C ALA A 46 8.51 13.26 3.60
N PRO A 47 9.47 12.32 3.58
CA PRO A 47 10.84 12.60 4.02
C PRO A 47 11.45 13.77 3.23
N SER A 48 12.21 14.61 3.94
CA SER A 48 12.94 15.73 3.34
C SER A 48 14.09 15.25 2.45
N PHE A 49 14.61 16.11 1.60
CA PHE A 49 15.70 15.75 0.68
C PHE A 49 16.97 15.25 1.38
N ASP A 50 17.27 15.78 2.55
CA ASP A 50 18.43 15.39 3.35
C ASP A 50 18.26 14.05 4.07
N GLU A 51 17.03 13.61 4.27
CA GLU A 51 16.70 12.29 4.85
C GLU A 51 16.72 11.18 3.82
N GLN A 52 16.52 11.49 2.54
CA GLN A 52 16.46 10.50 1.48
C GLN A 52 17.82 9.87 1.18
N ASN A 53 17.82 8.59 0.85
CA ASN A 53 19.01 7.88 0.39
C ASN A 53 19.02 7.85 -1.15
N PRO A 54 19.98 8.53 -1.82
CA PRO A 54 20.07 8.55 -3.27
C PRO A 54 20.67 7.26 -3.86
N ALA A 55 21.14 6.32 -3.04
CA ALA A 55 21.73 5.09 -3.54
C ALA A 55 20.66 4.22 -4.25
N VAL A 56 21.01 3.78 -5.45
CA VAL A 56 20.15 2.85 -6.21
C VAL A 56 20.59 1.43 -5.90
N GLU A 57 19.80 0.74 -5.11
CA GLU A 57 19.98 -0.68 -4.81
C GLU A 57 18.86 -1.48 -5.48
N ILE A 58 19.16 -2.70 -5.89
CA ILE A 58 18.16 -3.62 -6.46
C ILE A 58 17.58 -4.47 -5.32
N LEU A 59 16.26 -4.60 -5.31
CA LEU A 59 15.55 -5.56 -4.48
C LEU A 59 15.53 -6.90 -5.20
N GLU A 60 16.28 -7.88 -4.70
CA GLU A 60 16.23 -9.25 -5.22
C GLU A 60 14.90 -9.89 -4.79
N THR A 61 14.02 -10.16 -5.75
CA THR A 61 12.68 -10.69 -5.49
C THR A 61 12.64 -12.22 -5.41
N GLY A 62 13.66 -12.90 -5.91
CA GLY A 62 13.69 -14.35 -6.09
C GLY A 62 12.85 -14.85 -7.28
N ILE A 63 12.19 -13.95 -7.99
CA ILE A 63 11.40 -14.26 -9.18
C ILE A 63 12.27 -13.97 -10.40
N LYS A 64 12.79 -15.00 -11.03
CA LYS A 64 13.80 -14.91 -12.10
C LYS A 64 13.46 -13.93 -13.21
N VAL A 65 12.20 -13.91 -13.65
CA VAL A 65 11.77 -13.03 -14.74
C VAL A 65 11.81 -11.56 -14.34
N ILE A 66 11.48 -11.25 -13.10
CA ILE A 66 11.55 -9.88 -12.56
C ILE A 66 13.02 -9.48 -12.38
N ASP A 67 13.78 -10.27 -11.65
CA ASP A 67 15.17 -9.95 -11.32
C ASP A 67 16.07 -9.81 -12.55
N LEU A 68 15.75 -10.53 -13.63
CA LEU A 68 16.52 -10.50 -14.87
C LEU A 68 16.08 -9.43 -15.85
N LEU A 69 14.77 -9.23 -16.02
CA LEU A 69 14.22 -8.39 -17.08
C LEU A 69 13.72 -7.03 -16.61
N GLU A 70 13.29 -6.93 -15.36
CA GLU A 70 12.73 -5.73 -14.76
C GLU A 70 13.08 -5.65 -13.27
N PRO A 71 14.38 -5.54 -12.92
CA PRO A 71 14.78 -5.52 -11.51
C PRO A 71 14.12 -4.36 -10.77
N TYR A 72 13.55 -4.66 -9.62
CA TYR A 72 12.87 -3.66 -8.80
C TYR A 72 13.87 -2.83 -8.00
N PRO A 73 13.79 -1.50 -8.04
CA PRO A 73 14.61 -0.66 -7.20
C PRO A 73 14.12 -0.70 -5.75
N LYS A 74 15.04 -0.87 -4.81
CA LYS A 74 14.77 -0.79 -3.38
C LYS A 74 14.36 0.64 -3.01
N GLY A 75 13.27 0.77 -2.27
CA GLY A 75 12.65 2.08 -2.01
C GLY A 75 11.89 2.66 -3.20
N GLY A 76 11.73 1.90 -4.28
CA GLY A 76 10.99 2.28 -5.47
C GLY A 76 9.50 1.96 -5.40
N LYS A 77 8.79 2.48 -6.38
CA LYS A 77 7.36 2.31 -6.56
C LYS A 77 7.11 1.45 -7.80
N ILE A 78 6.59 0.26 -7.59
CA ILE A 78 6.34 -0.72 -8.65
C ILE A 78 4.85 -0.83 -8.92
N GLY A 79 4.43 -0.69 -10.18
CA GLY A 79 3.06 -0.91 -10.61
C GLY A 79 2.86 -2.30 -11.19
N LEU A 80 1.89 -3.04 -10.65
CA LEU A 80 1.40 -4.29 -11.24
C LEU A 80 0.12 -4.02 -12.00
N PHE A 81 0.24 -3.96 -13.32
CA PHE A 81 -0.89 -3.76 -14.21
C PHE A 81 -1.44 -5.09 -14.70
N GLY A 82 -2.75 -5.17 -14.81
CA GLY A 82 -3.41 -6.34 -15.38
C GLY A 82 -4.88 -6.41 -15.01
N GLY A 83 -5.64 -7.08 -15.85
CA GLY A 83 -7.05 -7.37 -15.62
C GLY A 83 -7.27 -8.34 -14.45
N ALA A 84 -8.51 -8.72 -14.23
CA ALA A 84 -8.84 -9.72 -13.22
C ALA A 84 -8.30 -11.12 -13.60
N GLY A 85 -7.79 -11.85 -12.61
CA GLY A 85 -7.38 -13.26 -12.79
C GLY A 85 -6.09 -13.47 -13.60
N VAL A 86 -5.20 -12.48 -13.65
CA VAL A 86 -3.88 -12.61 -14.33
C VAL A 86 -2.75 -13.05 -13.40
N GLY A 87 -3.05 -13.37 -12.13
CA GLY A 87 -2.06 -13.86 -11.17
C GLY A 87 -1.43 -12.78 -10.28
N LYS A 88 -2.01 -11.57 -10.21
CA LYS A 88 -1.47 -10.50 -9.34
C LYS A 88 -1.33 -10.96 -7.88
N THR A 89 -2.36 -11.56 -7.32
CA THR A 89 -2.35 -12.04 -5.93
C THR A 89 -1.28 -13.08 -5.68
N VAL A 90 -1.11 -14.04 -6.61
CA VAL A 90 -0.06 -15.07 -6.49
C VAL A 90 1.33 -14.44 -6.52
N LEU A 91 1.54 -13.45 -7.38
CA LEU A 91 2.81 -12.72 -7.43
C LEU A 91 3.08 -11.96 -6.14
N ILE A 92 2.08 -11.29 -5.59
CA ILE A 92 2.18 -10.58 -4.30
C ILE A 92 2.54 -11.55 -3.17
N GLN A 93 1.88 -12.68 -3.08
CA GLN A 93 2.16 -13.71 -2.08
C GLN A 93 3.60 -14.23 -2.18
N GLU A 94 4.07 -14.49 -3.39
CA GLU A 94 5.45 -14.94 -3.62
C GLU A 94 6.47 -13.86 -3.23
N LEU A 95 6.21 -12.61 -3.54
CA LEU A 95 7.07 -11.48 -3.13
C LEU A 95 7.12 -11.36 -1.60
N ILE A 96 5.99 -11.45 -0.91
CA ILE A 96 5.95 -11.42 0.56
C ILE A 96 6.75 -12.58 1.14
N HIS A 97 6.54 -13.78 0.60
CA HIS A 97 7.25 -14.99 1.06
C HIS A 97 8.77 -14.83 0.92
N ASN A 98 9.23 -14.43 -0.26
CA ASN A 98 10.66 -14.32 -0.53
C ASN A 98 11.32 -13.22 0.30
N VAL A 99 10.69 -12.06 0.45
CA VAL A 99 11.22 -10.98 1.29
C VAL A 99 11.27 -11.38 2.76
N ALA A 100 10.25 -12.06 3.27
CA ALA A 100 10.23 -12.52 4.66
C ALA A 100 11.29 -13.59 4.94
N MET A 101 11.53 -14.51 4.00
CA MET A 101 12.44 -15.65 4.19
C MET A 101 13.90 -15.29 3.90
N GLU A 102 14.15 -14.52 2.84
CA GLU A 102 15.52 -14.25 2.37
C GLU A 102 16.10 -12.96 2.94
N HIS A 103 15.31 -11.92 3.09
CA HIS A 103 15.77 -10.61 3.55
C HIS A 103 15.48 -10.32 5.02
N GLY A 104 14.68 -11.17 5.69
CA GLY A 104 14.27 -10.95 7.09
C GLY A 104 13.49 -9.65 7.31
N GLY A 105 12.94 -9.08 6.23
CA GLY A 105 12.19 -7.84 6.23
C GLY A 105 10.73 -8.04 6.65
N TYR A 106 10.07 -6.92 6.90
CA TYR A 106 8.64 -6.88 7.19
C TYR A 106 7.85 -6.46 5.96
N SER A 107 6.60 -6.88 5.92
CA SER A 107 5.65 -6.49 4.88
C SER A 107 4.41 -5.87 5.49
N VAL A 108 3.84 -4.91 4.80
CA VAL A 108 2.53 -4.35 5.11
C VAL A 108 1.64 -4.50 3.88
N PHE A 109 0.52 -5.17 4.04
CA PHE A 109 -0.46 -5.30 2.96
C PHE A 109 -1.66 -4.40 3.21
N THR A 110 -2.03 -3.62 2.22
CA THR A 110 -3.13 -2.68 2.29
C THR A 110 -4.19 -3.03 1.26
N GLY A 111 -5.32 -3.52 1.71
CA GLY A 111 -6.50 -3.79 0.87
C GLY A 111 -7.37 -2.56 0.74
N VAL A 112 -7.44 -1.99 -0.45
CA VAL A 112 -8.17 -0.76 -0.74
C VAL A 112 -9.33 -1.03 -1.69
N GLY A 113 -10.54 -1.05 -1.17
CA GLY A 113 -11.75 -1.14 -1.97
C GLY A 113 -11.95 -2.45 -2.73
N GLU A 114 -11.26 -3.51 -2.33
CA GLU A 114 -11.40 -4.84 -2.91
C GLU A 114 -12.42 -5.69 -2.12
N ARG A 115 -12.59 -6.94 -2.49
CA ARG A 115 -13.56 -7.84 -1.85
C ARG A 115 -13.06 -8.33 -0.50
N SER A 116 -13.89 -8.22 0.53
CA SER A 116 -13.54 -8.67 1.89
C SER A 116 -13.15 -10.15 1.96
N ARG A 117 -13.75 -10.99 1.12
CA ARG A 117 -13.41 -12.41 1.01
C ARG A 117 -11.96 -12.61 0.57
N GLU A 118 -11.49 -11.87 -0.44
CA GLU A 118 -10.12 -11.96 -0.95
C GLU A 118 -9.09 -11.58 0.12
N GLY A 119 -9.41 -10.57 0.93
CA GLY A 119 -8.57 -10.17 2.07
C GLY A 119 -8.49 -11.27 3.15
N ASN A 120 -9.60 -11.92 3.44
CA ASN A 120 -9.62 -13.02 4.41
C ASN A 120 -8.90 -14.27 3.90
N ASP A 121 -9.04 -14.59 2.63
CA ASP A 121 -8.34 -15.70 1.99
C ASP A 121 -6.81 -15.45 2.03
N LEU A 122 -6.36 -14.24 1.69
CA LEU A 122 -4.95 -13.83 1.77
C LEU A 122 -4.39 -13.98 3.20
N TRP A 123 -5.12 -13.52 4.22
CA TRP A 123 -4.69 -13.63 5.61
C TRP A 123 -4.51 -15.09 6.05
N ARG A 124 -5.43 -15.98 5.66
CA ARG A 124 -5.32 -17.41 5.95
C ARG A 124 -4.12 -18.04 5.27
N GLU A 125 -3.93 -17.76 3.98
CA GLU A 125 -2.82 -18.29 3.20
C GLU A 125 -1.46 -17.83 3.76
N MET A 126 -1.34 -16.57 4.18
CA MET A 126 -0.13 -16.07 4.84
C MET A 126 0.17 -16.79 6.16
N ARG A 127 -0.84 -17.09 6.96
CA ARG A 127 -0.67 -17.86 8.19
C ARG A 127 -0.26 -19.31 7.91
N GLU A 128 -0.85 -19.94 6.92
CA GLU A 128 -0.53 -21.31 6.52
C GLU A 128 0.89 -21.42 5.92
N SER A 129 1.34 -20.40 5.21
CA SER A 129 2.69 -20.36 4.62
C SER A 129 3.80 -19.97 5.61
N GLY A 130 3.45 -19.59 6.84
CA GLY A 130 4.42 -19.25 7.88
C GLY A 130 5.05 -17.86 7.76
N VAL A 131 4.55 -17.01 6.88
CA VAL A 131 5.02 -15.60 6.73
C VAL A 131 4.10 -14.59 7.41
N GLY A 132 2.99 -15.05 7.97
CA GLY A 132 2.01 -14.19 8.63
C GLY A 132 2.61 -13.35 9.75
N ASP A 133 3.50 -13.91 10.56
CA ASP A 133 4.12 -13.24 11.72
C ASP A 133 5.05 -12.08 11.33
N LYS A 134 5.37 -11.91 10.04
CA LYS A 134 6.19 -10.81 9.52
C LYS A 134 5.39 -9.82 8.67
N THR A 135 4.07 -9.93 8.67
CA THR A 135 3.19 -9.12 7.83
C THR A 135 2.08 -8.48 8.65
N ALA A 136 1.91 -7.17 8.52
CA ALA A 136 0.74 -6.45 9.01
C ALA A 136 -0.26 -6.24 7.88
N LEU A 137 -1.55 -6.42 8.15
CA LEU A 137 -2.61 -6.27 7.15
C LEU A 137 -3.58 -5.17 7.57
N VAL A 138 -3.93 -4.31 6.63
CA VAL A 138 -4.88 -3.21 6.84
C VAL A 138 -5.90 -3.22 5.71
N PHE A 139 -7.19 -3.27 6.06
CA PHE A 139 -8.26 -3.37 5.08
C PHE A 139 -9.28 -2.23 5.20
N GLY A 140 -9.62 -1.65 4.05
CA GLY A 140 -10.76 -0.77 3.85
C GLY A 140 -11.45 -1.17 2.56
N GLN A 141 -12.26 -2.23 2.62
CA GLN A 141 -12.78 -2.94 1.46
C GLN A 141 -14.01 -2.24 0.86
N MET A 142 -14.61 -2.85 -0.17
CA MET A 142 -15.69 -2.22 -0.96
C MET A 142 -16.99 -1.97 -0.19
N ASN A 143 -17.17 -2.60 0.97
CA ASN A 143 -18.30 -2.34 1.88
C ASN A 143 -18.12 -1.06 2.70
N GLU A 144 -16.92 -0.50 2.73
CA GLU A 144 -16.60 0.69 3.50
C GLU A 144 -16.97 1.98 2.78
N SER A 145 -17.17 3.05 3.56
CA SER A 145 -17.46 4.39 3.01
C SER A 145 -16.29 4.93 2.17
N PRO A 146 -16.54 5.87 1.24
CA PRO A 146 -15.47 6.46 0.43
C PRO A 146 -14.35 7.10 1.27
N GLY A 147 -14.70 7.71 2.40
CA GLY A 147 -13.73 8.31 3.32
C GLY A 147 -12.76 7.29 3.92
N VAL A 148 -13.23 6.08 4.21
CA VAL A 148 -12.42 4.96 4.70
C VAL A 148 -11.51 4.43 3.59
N ARG A 149 -12.08 4.13 2.43
CA ARG A 149 -11.32 3.60 1.28
C ARG A 149 -10.21 4.57 0.81
N MET A 150 -10.44 5.87 0.91
CA MET A 150 -9.45 6.89 0.58
C MET A 150 -8.29 6.97 1.59
N ARG A 151 -8.50 6.54 2.83
CA ARG A 151 -7.51 6.71 3.91
C ARG A 151 -6.80 5.43 4.32
N VAL A 152 -7.32 4.28 4.01
CA VAL A 152 -6.74 2.99 4.44
C VAL A 152 -5.32 2.79 3.90
N ALA A 153 -5.02 3.28 2.70
CA ALA A 153 -3.66 3.25 2.15
C ALA A 153 -2.68 4.07 3.01
N LEU A 154 -3.13 5.20 3.56
CA LEU A 154 -2.34 6.02 4.48
C LEU A 154 -2.09 5.29 5.80
N SER A 155 -3.06 4.54 6.30
CA SER A 155 -2.91 3.74 7.53
C SER A 155 -1.82 2.68 7.36
N GLY A 156 -1.85 1.92 6.28
CA GLY A 156 -0.81 0.91 6.00
C GLY A 156 0.56 1.54 5.75
N LEU A 157 0.61 2.65 5.01
CA LEU A 157 1.85 3.38 4.78
C LEU A 157 2.46 3.89 6.09
N THR A 158 1.65 4.36 7.04
CA THR A 158 2.12 4.80 8.35
C THR A 158 2.77 3.67 9.14
N MET A 159 2.21 2.46 9.09
CA MET A 159 2.83 1.28 9.70
C MET A 159 4.17 0.94 9.03
N ALA A 160 4.22 0.98 7.70
CA ALA A 160 5.46 0.73 6.95
C ALA A 160 6.56 1.77 7.26
N GLU A 161 6.19 3.04 7.35
CA GLU A 161 7.12 4.13 7.69
C GLU A 161 7.73 3.95 9.09
N HIS A 162 6.97 3.45 10.05
CA HIS A 162 7.52 3.19 11.39
C HIS A 162 8.64 2.15 11.35
N PHE A 163 8.44 1.05 10.64
CA PHE A 163 9.47 0.03 10.47
C PHE A 163 10.72 0.57 9.76
N ARG A 164 10.55 1.45 8.77
CA ARG A 164 11.66 2.11 8.09
C ARG A 164 12.42 3.06 9.01
N ASP A 165 11.71 3.98 9.66
CA ASP A 165 12.30 5.13 10.32
C ASP A 165 12.77 4.84 11.75
N GLU A 166 12.08 3.97 12.50
CA GLU A 166 12.36 3.67 13.91
C GLU A 166 13.03 2.33 14.11
N GLU A 167 12.71 1.34 13.28
CA GLU A 167 13.25 0.00 13.40
C GLU A 167 14.35 -0.29 12.37
N HIS A 168 14.63 0.69 11.50
CA HIS A 168 15.69 0.63 10.47
C HIS A 168 15.59 -0.60 9.58
N LYS A 169 14.36 -0.91 9.15
CA LYS A 169 14.06 -2.07 8.32
C LYS A 169 13.81 -1.71 6.86
N ASP A 170 14.03 -2.69 6.01
CA ASP A 170 13.54 -2.67 4.64
C ASP A 170 12.15 -3.28 4.62
N VAL A 171 11.17 -2.51 4.20
CA VAL A 171 9.75 -2.86 4.26
C VAL A 171 9.17 -2.97 2.86
N LEU A 172 8.37 -4.00 2.63
CA LEU A 172 7.53 -4.12 1.45
C LEU A 172 6.12 -3.63 1.78
N LEU A 173 5.64 -2.65 1.01
CA LEU A 173 4.28 -2.15 1.12
C LEU A 173 3.47 -2.57 -0.10
N PHE A 174 2.41 -3.33 0.11
CA PHE A 174 1.47 -3.68 -0.94
C PHE A 174 0.21 -2.83 -0.85
N ILE A 175 -0.22 -2.28 -2.00
CA ILE A 175 -1.47 -1.54 -2.11
C ILE A 175 -2.33 -2.22 -3.18
N ASP A 176 -3.38 -2.88 -2.77
CA ASP A 176 -4.32 -3.54 -3.67
C ASP A 176 -5.74 -3.02 -3.40
N ASN A 177 -6.23 -2.07 -4.13
CA ASN A 177 -5.82 -1.56 -5.42
C ASN A 177 -5.69 -0.02 -5.39
N ILE A 178 -4.63 0.54 -5.96
CA ILE A 178 -4.44 2.01 -5.96
C ILE A 178 -5.52 2.75 -6.76
N PHE A 179 -6.11 2.13 -7.78
CA PHE A 179 -7.25 2.69 -8.51
C PHE A 179 -8.44 2.96 -7.58
N ARG A 180 -8.68 2.09 -6.60
CA ARG A 180 -9.78 2.27 -5.64
C ARG A 180 -9.55 3.45 -4.70
N PHE A 181 -8.30 3.76 -4.37
CA PHE A 181 -7.94 5.00 -3.68
C PHE A 181 -8.36 6.23 -4.50
N VAL A 182 -8.04 6.26 -5.78
CA VAL A 182 -8.43 7.35 -6.69
C VAL A 182 -9.96 7.44 -6.82
N GLN A 183 -10.64 6.32 -7.00
CA GLN A 183 -12.09 6.26 -7.10
C GLN A 183 -12.78 6.79 -5.84
N ALA A 184 -12.30 6.40 -4.66
CA ALA A 184 -12.83 6.90 -3.39
C ALA A 184 -12.63 8.40 -3.24
N GLY A 185 -11.49 8.95 -3.67
CA GLY A 185 -11.25 10.39 -3.73
C GLY A 185 -12.22 11.12 -4.65
N SER A 186 -12.56 10.54 -5.79
CA SER A 186 -13.58 11.06 -6.71
C SER A 186 -14.98 11.08 -6.06
N GLU A 187 -15.37 10.03 -5.38
CA GLU A 187 -16.64 9.96 -4.65
C GLU A 187 -16.72 11.03 -3.54
N VAL A 188 -15.66 11.20 -2.75
CA VAL A 188 -15.58 12.25 -1.70
C VAL A 188 -15.66 13.63 -2.31
N SER A 189 -14.96 13.89 -3.41
CA SER A 189 -15.00 15.17 -4.12
C SER A 189 -16.40 15.52 -4.60
N THR A 190 -17.13 14.54 -5.13
CA THR A 190 -18.53 14.68 -5.56
C THR A 190 -19.44 14.98 -4.38
N LEU A 191 -19.29 14.29 -3.25
CA LEU A 191 -20.05 14.55 -2.03
C LEU A 191 -19.80 15.95 -1.47
N LEU A 192 -18.62 16.52 -1.69
CA LEU A 192 -18.28 17.89 -1.29
C LEU A 192 -18.74 18.94 -2.32
N GLY A 193 -19.41 18.55 -3.40
CA GLY A 193 -19.91 19.45 -4.44
C GLY A 193 -18.82 20.12 -5.27
N ARG A 194 -17.62 19.54 -5.33
CA ARG A 194 -16.52 20.07 -6.15
C ARG A 194 -16.80 19.82 -7.63
N MET A 195 -16.45 20.79 -8.47
CA MET A 195 -16.55 20.62 -9.93
C MET A 195 -15.57 19.54 -10.40
N PRO A 196 -16.04 18.51 -11.12
CA PRO A 196 -15.17 17.45 -11.61
C PRO A 196 -14.20 17.95 -12.68
N SER A 197 -13.06 17.33 -12.78
CA SER A 197 -12.12 17.49 -13.88
C SER A 197 -12.42 16.50 -15.02
N ALA A 198 -11.46 16.26 -15.91
CA ALA A 198 -11.62 15.34 -17.02
C ALA A 198 -12.09 13.95 -16.58
N VAL A 199 -13.00 13.36 -17.34
CA VAL A 199 -13.59 12.02 -17.13
C VAL A 199 -14.29 11.86 -15.77
N GLY A 200 -14.62 12.97 -15.10
CA GLY A 200 -15.33 12.95 -13.81
C GLY A 200 -14.44 12.77 -12.57
N TYR A 201 -13.13 12.76 -12.73
CA TYR A 201 -12.20 12.69 -11.60
C TYR A 201 -12.13 14.00 -10.79
N GLN A 202 -11.65 13.90 -9.57
CA GLN A 202 -11.43 15.04 -8.69
C GLN A 202 -10.33 15.97 -9.24
N PRO A 203 -10.47 17.30 -9.08
CA PRO A 203 -9.44 18.25 -9.53
C PRO A 203 -8.14 18.14 -8.70
N THR A 204 -8.21 17.53 -7.52
CA THR A 204 -7.09 17.31 -6.58
C THR A 204 -6.37 15.96 -6.77
N LEU A 205 -6.70 15.20 -7.82
CA LEU A 205 -6.16 13.85 -8.04
C LEU A 205 -4.63 13.81 -7.99
N ALA A 206 -3.96 14.69 -8.70
CA ALA A 206 -2.51 14.73 -8.73
C ALA A 206 -1.88 15.02 -7.36
N ASN A 207 -2.50 15.91 -6.58
CA ASN A 207 -2.03 16.26 -5.24
C ASN A 207 -2.22 15.09 -4.27
N GLU A 208 -3.40 14.47 -4.27
CA GLU A 208 -3.73 13.32 -3.42
C GLU A 208 -2.78 12.13 -3.71
N MET A 209 -2.55 11.86 -4.98
CA MET A 209 -1.61 10.81 -5.40
C MET A 209 -0.17 11.17 -5.00
N GLY A 210 0.25 12.41 -5.21
CA GLY A 210 1.58 12.90 -4.83
C GLY A 210 1.84 12.79 -3.32
N GLU A 211 0.88 13.21 -2.49
CA GLU A 211 1.00 13.11 -1.02
C GLU A 211 1.19 11.67 -0.55
N LEU A 212 0.55 10.70 -1.17
CA LEU A 212 0.72 9.30 -0.87
C LEU A 212 2.07 8.78 -1.38
N GLN A 213 2.37 9.01 -2.65
CA GLN A 213 3.50 8.40 -3.34
C GLN A 213 4.87 8.94 -2.88
N GLU A 214 4.97 10.22 -2.57
CA GLU A 214 6.23 10.82 -2.12
C GLU A 214 6.69 10.36 -0.72
N ARG A 215 5.82 9.79 0.06
CA ARG A 215 6.16 9.16 1.34
C ARG A 215 6.86 7.81 1.16
N ILE A 216 6.67 7.18 0.00
CA ILE A 216 7.21 5.85 -0.34
C ILE A 216 8.59 6.07 -0.94
N THR A 217 9.64 5.90 -0.14
CA THR A 217 11.03 6.11 -0.57
C THR A 217 12.02 5.42 0.37
N SER A 218 13.27 5.33 -0.04
CA SER A 218 14.39 5.00 0.83
C SER A 218 14.85 6.22 1.61
N THR A 219 15.12 6.02 2.90
CA THR A 219 15.79 7.00 3.76
C THR A 219 17.16 6.47 4.18
N LYS A 220 17.88 7.26 4.95
CA LYS A 220 19.17 6.83 5.55
C LYS A 220 18.99 5.71 6.58
N ASP A 221 17.77 5.58 7.11
CA ASP A 221 17.43 4.62 8.18
C ASP A 221 16.93 3.28 7.64
N GLY A 222 16.26 3.29 6.51
CA GLY A 222 15.70 2.09 5.90
C GLY A 222 14.99 2.39 4.58
N SER A 223 14.19 1.44 4.11
CA SER A 223 13.43 1.62 2.87
C SER A 223 11.99 1.16 2.96
N VAL A 224 11.11 1.82 2.23
CA VAL A 224 9.78 1.33 1.88
C VAL A 224 9.73 1.16 0.37
N THR A 225 9.63 -0.08 -0.07
CA THR A 225 9.41 -0.42 -1.48
C THR A 225 7.94 -0.78 -1.65
N SER A 226 7.24 -0.15 -2.58
CA SER A 226 5.83 -0.43 -2.80
C SER A 226 5.58 -1.24 -4.06
N VAL A 227 4.65 -2.19 -3.94
CA VAL A 227 4.07 -2.91 -5.07
C VAL A 227 2.58 -2.58 -5.08
N GLN A 228 2.16 -1.87 -6.12
CA GLN A 228 0.83 -1.31 -6.24
C GLN A 228 0.08 -2.00 -7.37
N ALA A 229 -1.00 -2.70 -7.04
CA ALA A 229 -1.90 -3.22 -8.06
C ALA A 229 -2.68 -2.05 -8.68
N VAL A 230 -2.67 -1.96 -9.99
CA VAL A 230 -3.35 -0.91 -10.74
C VAL A 230 -4.40 -1.54 -11.65
N TYR A 231 -5.67 -1.26 -11.37
CA TYR A 231 -6.74 -1.57 -12.27
C TYR A 231 -6.80 -0.50 -13.38
N VAL A 232 -6.90 -0.95 -14.61
CA VAL A 232 -7.00 -0.06 -15.77
C VAL A 232 -8.42 -0.12 -16.31
N PRO A 233 -9.22 0.96 -16.15
CA PRO A 233 -10.59 0.99 -16.67
C PRO A 233 -10.61 0.81 -18.19
N ALA A 234 -11.42 -0.14 -18.67
CA ALA A 234 -11.59 -0.45 -20.11
C ALA A 234 -10.26 -0.73 -20.84
N ASP A 235 -9.23 -1.19 -20.15
CA ASP A 235 -7.86 -1.36 -20.66
C ASP A 235 -7.25 -0.09 -21.29
N ASP A 236 -7.75 1.09 -20.89
CA ASP A 236 -7.28 2.40 -21.36
C ASP A 236 -6.22 2.98 -20.41
N LEU A 237 -4.97 2.87 -20.79
CA LEU A 237 -3.84 3.43 -20.04
C LEU A 237 -3.80 4.97 -20.04
N THR A 238 -4.61 5.62 -20.88
CA THR A 238 -4.70 7.09 -20.93
C THR A 238 -5.74 7.66 -19.96
N ASP A 239 -6.52 6.79 -19.30
CA ASP A 239 -7.41 7.22 -18.22
C ASP A 239 -6.62 7.96 -17.14
N PRO A 240 -7.15 9.09 -16.60
CA PRO A 240 -6.43 9.92 -15.62
C PRO A 240 -5.91 9.16 -14.39
N ALA A 241 -6.58 8.11 -13.93
CA ALA A 241 -6.15 7.35 -12.74
C ALA A 241 -4.86 6.54 -13.00
N PRO A 242 -4.79 5.63 -13.99
CA PRO A 242 -3.53 4.97 -14.33
C PRO A 242 -2.47 5.95 -14.80
N ALA A 243 -2.82 6.96 -15.62
CA ALA A 243 -1.85 7.93 -16.13
C ALA A 243 -1.16 8.72 -15.00
N THR A 244 -1.92 9.19 -13.99
CA THR A 244 -1.36 9.89 -12.84
C THR A 244 -0.50 8.93 -11.98
N THR A 245 -0.92 7.70 -11.83
CA THR A 245 -0.16 6.67 -11.10
C THR A 245 1.17 6.38 -11.80
N PHE A 246 1.16 6.22 -13.11
CA PHE A 246 2.38 5.99 -13.91
C PHE A 246 3.47 7.04 -13.70
N ALA A 247 3.08 8.30 -13.53
CA ALA A 247 4.03 9.39 -13.32
C ALA A 247 4.90 9.22 -12.07
N HIS A 248 4.46 8.44 -11.11
CA HIS A 248 5.16 8.17 -9.84
C HIS A 248 5.91 6.84 -9.82
N LEU A 249 5.70 5.95 -10.79
CA LEU A 249 6.27 4.60 -10.78
C LEU A 249 7.71 4.58 -11.28
N ASP A 250 8.53 3.77 -10.62
CA ASP A 250 9.92 3.50 -10.99
C ASP A 250 10.07 2.25 -11.85
N ALA A 251 9.14 1.30 -11.71
CA ALA A 251 9.06 0.09 -12.51
C ALA A 251 7.61 -0.30 -12.77
N THR A 252 7.35 -0.98 -13.89
CA THR A 252 6.00 -1.35 -14.32
C THR A 252 5.95 -2.74 -14.88
N THR A 253 5.28 -3.64 -14.17
CA THR A 253 5.05 -5.02 -14.62
C THR A 253 3.63 -5.16 -15.16
N VAL A 254 3.51 -5.55 -16.42
CA VAL A 254 2.21 -5.77 -17.06
C VAL A 254 1.94 -7.26 -17.20
N LEU A 255 0.92 -7.75 -16.51
CA LEU A 255 0.51 -9.14 -16.54
C LEU A 255 -0.56 -9.35 -17.64
N SER A 256 -0.32 -10.30 -18.50
CA SER A 256 -1.23 -10.66 -19.60
C SER A 256 -1.75 -12.09 -19.46
N ARG A 257 -2.94 -12.33 -20.01
CA ARG A 257 -3.52 -13.68 -20.10
C ARG A 257 -3.01 -14.50 -21.30
N LYS A 258 -2.20 -13.88 -22.15
CA LYS A 258 -1.67 -14.52 -23.38
C LYS A 258 -0.42 -15.31 -23.07
#